data_84e34ba2f4be581c9c806568307dafe9
#
_entry.id   84e34ba2f4be581c9c806568307dafe9
#
_cell.length_a   1.000
_cell.length_b   1.000
_cell.length_c   1.000
_cell.angle_alpha   90.00
_cell.angle_beta   90.00
_cell.angle_gamma   90.00
#
_symmetry.space_group_name_H-M   'P 1'
#
loop_
_entity.id
_entity.type
_entity.pdbx_description
1 polymer ?
#
loop_
_entity_poly.entity_id
_entity_poly.type
_entity_poly.pdbx_seq_one_letter_code
_entity_poly.pdbx_strand_id
1 'polypeptide(L)'
;MPAVEGADCAAVVETLRRELRRQETARAARWEDMTAYYTAWVHQIKTPIAAMRLTLQGEDTPAARRLMTELGRVEQYVDMALTYLRLEEGGSDYVIRTCAVDDVVRAAVRRFAGEFIDRRIALDYTPVEWETVTDGKWLTFVVEQLLSNALKYTGQDGTVRIYREGDDLCIRDSGMGIAPEDLPRVFDMGYTGQNGRLDRRSSGIGLYLCRRICRNLRHEIRIESVPGVGTTVRLTLGRPAFVAE
;
A
#
# COMPACT_ATOMS: atom_id res chain seq x y z
N MET A 1 6.18 -57.94 -21.16
CA MET A 1 6.63 -57.37 -19.86
C MET A 1 6.69 -55.85 -19.81
N PRO A 2 5.72 -55.06 -20.31
CA PRO A 2 5.67 -53.61 -20.08
C PRO A 2 4.64 -53.17 -19.02
N ALA A 3 3.83 -54.06 -18.47
CA ALA A 3 2.74 -53.68 -17.55
C ALA A 3 3.17 -53.44 -16.10
N VAL A 4 4.31 -53.97 -15.67
CA VAL A 4 4.81 -53.81 -14.28
C VAL A 4 5.47 -52.44 -14.07
N GLU A 5 6.22 -51.95 -15.05
CA GLU A 5 6.84 -50.62 -14.96
C GLU A 5 5.82 -49.48 -14.94
N GLY A 6 4.69 -49.63 -15.62
CA GLY A 6 3.60 -48.64 -15.62
C GLY A 6 2.85 -48.55 -14.28
N ALA A 7 2.68 -49.67 -13.57
CA ALA A 7 2.05 -49.74 -12.27
C ALA A 7 2.92 -49.11 -11.17
N ASP A 8 4.22 -49.31 -11.22
CA ASP A 8 5.18 -48.71 -10.28
C ASP A 8 5.29 -47.20 -10.49
N CYS A 9 5.32 -46.72 -11.74
CA CYS A 9 5.25 -45.29 -12.04
C CYS A 9 3.95 -44.61 -11.52
N ALA A 10 2.81 -45.28 -11.71
CA ALA A 10 1.53 -44.76 -11.23
C ALA A 10 1.48 -44.67 -9.69
N ALA A 11 2.02 -45.68 -8.98
CA ALA A 11 2.11 -45.67 -7.52
C ALA A 11 3.04 -44.56 -6.99
N VAL A 12 4.17 -44.32 -7.64
CA VAL A 12 5.10 -43.23 -7.31
C VAL A 12 4.43 -41.88 -7.53
N VAL A 13 3.76 -41.67 -8.68
CA VAL A 13 3.03 -40.43 -8.98
C VAL A 13 1.93 -40.14 -7.93
N GLU A 14 1.18 -41.17 -7.55
CA GLU A 14 0.12 -41.02 -6.55
C GLU A 14 0.69 -40.72 -5.16
N THR A 15 1.81 -41.29 -4.80
CA THR A 15 2.52 -41.02 -3.54
C THR A 15 3.04 -39.58 -3.51
N LEU A 16 3.65 -39.11 -4.60
CA LEU A 16 4.12 -37.73 -4.74
C LEU A 16 2.97 -36.72 -4.70
N ARG A 17 1.84 -37.01 -5.37
CA ARG A 17 0.63 -36.16 -5.31
C ARG A 17 0.08 -36.06 -3.88
N ARG A 18 0.07 -37.16 -3.14
CA ARG A 18 -0.40 -37.20 -1.75
C ARG A 18 0.50 -36.40 -0.85
N GLU A 19 1.81 -36.51 -1.03
CA GLU A 19 2.78 -35.72 -0.25
C GLU A 19 2.70 -34.23 -0.60
N LEU A 20 2.58 -33.86 -1.88
CA LEU A 20 2.35 -32.47 -2.28
C LEU A 20 1.10 -31.88 -1.65
N ARG A 21 -0.04 -32.56 -1.73
CA ARG A 21 -1.28 -32.11 -1.08
C ARG A 21 -1.12 -31.93 0.43
N ARG A 22 -0.41 -32.88 1.07
CA ARG A 22 -0.13 -32.79 2.51
C ARG A 22 0.72 -31.58 2.85
N GLN A 23 1.74 -31.30 2.05
CA GLN A 23 2.60 -30.12 2.25
C GLN A 23 1.85 -28.82 1.97
N GLU A 24 1.02 -28.77 0.92
CA GLU A 24 0.15 -27.62 0.63
C GLU A 24 -0.83 -27.35 1.77
N THR A 25 -1.50 -28.38 2.28
CA THR A 25 -2.42 -28.25 3.42
C THR A 25 -1.71 -27.80 4.68
N ALA A 26 -0.55 -28.36 4.99
CA ALA A 26 0.23 -27.96 6.16
C ALA A 26 0.79 -26.54 6.03
N ARG A 27 1.12 -26.10 4.81
CA ARG A 27 1.55 -24.73 4.54
C ARG A 27 0.38 -23.75 4.70
N ALA A 28 -0.78 -24.10 4.16
CA ALA A 28 -1.99 -23.27 4.29
C ALA A 28 -2.40 -23.09 5.76
N ALA A 29 -2.44 -24.20 6.55
CA ALA A 29 -2.76 -24.14 7.96
C ALA A 29 -1.78 -23.26 8.76
N ARG A 30 -0.47 -23.41 8.53
CA ARG A 30 0.52 -22.54 9.22
C ARG A 30 0.38 -21.08 8.85
N TRP A 31 0.01 -20.80 7.61
CA TRP A 31 -0.21 -19.45 7.14
C TRP A 31 -1.44 -18.83 7.81
N GLU A 32 -2.54 -19.59 7.88
CA GLU A 32 -3.78 -19.19 8.54
C GLU A 32 -3.54 -18.88 10.03
N ASP A 33 -2.85 -19.77 10.75
CA ASP A 33 -2.48 -19.56 12.15
C ASP A 33 -1.63 -18.28 12.33
N MET A 34 -0.64 -18.08 11.45
CA MET A 34 0.22 -16.90 11.48
C MET A 34 -0.57 -15.61 11.23
N THR A 35 -1.46 -15.61 10.27
CA THR A 35 -2.28 -14.43 9.94
C THR A 35 -3.26 -14.11 11.06
N ALA A 36 -3.92 -15.13 11.63
CA ALA A 36 -4.79 -14.97 12.79
C ALA A 36 -4.02 -14.35 13.98
N TYR A 37 -2.83 -14.86 14.26
CA TYR A 37 -1.95 -14.33 15.31
C TYR A 37 -1.60 -12.87 15.09
N TYR A 38 -1.10 -12.50 13.90
CA TYR A 38 -0.71 -11.12 13.60
C TYR A 38 -1.90 -10.18 13.56
N THR A 39 -3.07 -10.64 13.10
CA THR A 39 -4.30 -9.85 13.13
C THR A 39 -4.71 -9.51 14.57
N ALA A 40 -4.69 -10.50 15.47
CA ALA A 40 -4.95 -10.27 16.89
C ALA A 40 -3.90 -9.33 17.53
N TRP A 41 -2.64 -9.52 17.21
CA TRP A 41 -1.53 -8.69 17.70
C TRP A 41 -1.68 -7.22 17.27
N VAL A 42 -2.06 -6.96 16.02
CA VAL A 42 -2.30 -5.59 15.55
C VAL A 42 -3.46 -4.94 16.29
N HIS A 43 -4.55 -5.67 16.56
CA HIS A 43 -5.64 -5.11 17.37
C HIS A 43 -5.15 -4.72 18.77
N GLN A 44 -4.29 -5.53 19.37
CA GLN A 44 -3.69 -5.23 20.68
C GLN A 44 -2.77 -4.00 20.65
N ILE A 45 -2.03 -3.77 19.55
CA ILE A 45 -1.18 -2.58 19.38
C ILE A 45 -2.01 -1.32 19.11
N LYS A 46 -3.11 -1.42 18.35
CA LYS A 46 -3.97 -0.25 18.07
C LYS A 46 -4.60 0.34 19.34
N THR A 47 -4.87 -0.47 20.34
CA THR A 47 -5.45 0.00 21.60
C THR A 47 -4.56 0.99 22.36
N PRO A 48 -3.27 0.67 22.70
CA PRO A 48 -2.38 1.62 23.35
C PRO A 48 -2.07 2.84 22.45
N ILE A 49 -2.01 2.68 21.13
CA ILE A 49 -1.84 3.79 20.19
C ILE A 49 -3.02 4.77 20.31
N ALA A 50 -4.25 4.27 20.33
CA ALA A 50 -5.45 5.11 20.50
C ALA A 50 -5.45 5.83 21.85
N ALA A 51 -5.03 5.17 22.93
CA ALA A 51 -4.90 5.78 24.24
C ALA A 51 -3.86 6.92 24.26
N MET A 52 -2.67 6.68 23.70
CA MET A 52 -1.64 7.71 23.55
C MET A 52 -2.13 8.90 22.71
N ARG A 53 -2.86 8.66 21.62
CA ARG A 53 -3.45 9.69 20.78
C ARG A 53 -4.42 10.55 21.57
N LEU A 54 -5.34 9.95 22.34
CA LEU A 54 -6.31 10.68 23.17
C LEU A 54 -5.61 11.55 24.20
N THR A 55 -4.55 11.05 24.84
CA THR A 55 -3.77 11.83 25.81
C THR A 55 -3.11 13.04 25.13
N LEU A 56 -2.50 12.84 23.96
CA LEU A 56 -1.80 13.91 23.24
C LEU A 56 -2.75 14.95 22.62
N GLN A 57 -3.99 14.58 22.27
CA GLN A 57 -4.99 15.50 21.73
C GLN A 57 -5.41 16.59 22.74
N GLY A 58 -5.28 16.31 24.05
CA GLY A 58 -5.55 17.28 25.10
C GLY A 58 -4.42 18.31 25.31
N GLU A 59 -3.26 18.14 24.65
CA GLU A 59 -2.08 18.97 24.85
C GLU A 59 -1.71 19.75 23.58
N ASP A 60 -1.72 21.08 23.63
CA ASP A 60 -1.26 21.93 22.52
C ASP A 60 0.19 22.38 22.72
N THR A 61 1.11 21.42 22.81
CA THR A 61 2.55 21.69 22.93
C THR A 61 3.30 21.25 21.66
N PRO A 62 4.44 21.88 21.32
CA PRO A 62 5.28 21.41 20.21
C PRO A 62 5.74 19.95 20.35
N ALA A 63 5.93 19.48 21.60
CA ALA A 63 6.28 18.10 21.90
C ALA A 63 5.12 17.16 21.60
N ALA A 64 3.89 17.49 22.03
CA ALA A 64 2.70 16.69 21.75
C ALA A 64 2.45 16.56 20.24
N ARG A 65 2.58 17.64 19.48
CA ARG A 65 2.43 17.62 18.01
C ARG A 65 3.46 16.70 17.34
N ARG A 66 4.73 16.75 17.78
CA ARG A 66 5.77 15.84 17.27
C ARG A 66 5.45 14.38 17.60
N LEU A 67 5.02 14.08 18.83
CA LEU A 67 4.64 12.73 19.24
C LEU A 67 3.42 12.21 18.46
N MET A 68 2.43 13.08 18.19
CA MET A 68 1.28 12.75 17.34
C MET A 68 1.71 12.34 15.93
N THR A 69 2.68 13.05 15.34
CA THR A 69 3.23 12.71 14.02
C THR A 69 3.93 11.34 14.04
N GLU A 70 4.77 11.07 15.05
CA GLU A 70 5.43 9.77 15.17
C GLU A 70 4.43 8.64 15.45
N LEU A 71 3.38 8.89 16.24
CA LEU A 71 2.31 7.94 16.50
C LEU A 71 1.54 7.58 15.21
N GLY A 72 1.25 8.56 14.37
CA GLY A 72 0.66 8.34 13.04
C GLY A 72 1.53 7.45 12.14
N ARG A 73 2.85 7.57 12.24
CA ARG A 73 3.79 6.68 11.53
C ARG A 73 3.76 5.25 12.05
N VAL A 74 3.69 5.07 13.37
CA VAL A 74 3.56 3.74 13.97
C VAL A 74 2.28 3.07 13.47
N GLU A 75 1.15 3.79 13.46
CA GLU A 75 -0.11 3.30 12.90
C GLU A 75 0.04 2.88 11.43
N GLN A 76 0.71 3.70 10.64
CA GLN A 76 0.94 3.39 9.23
C GLN A 76 1.78 2.11 9.04
N TYR A 77 2.81 1.89 9.85
CA TYR A 77 3.60 0.66 9.80
C TYR A 77 2.78 -0.57 10.20
N VAL A 78 1.93 -0.44 11.21
CA VAL A 78 1.01 -1.49 11.64
C VAL A 78 -0.01 -1.82 10.52
N ASP A 79 -0.58 -0.79 9.88
CA ASP A 79 -1.51 -0.97 8.75
C ASP A 79 -0.81 -1.62 7.55
N MET A 80 0.45 -1.26 7.25
CA MET A 80 1.24 -1.90 6.19
C MET A 80 1.50 -3.38 6.47
N ALA A 81 1.84 -3.74 7.71
CA ALA A 81 2.07 -5.13 8.09
C ALA A 81 0.81 -5.99 7.92
N LEU A 82 -0.35 -5.48 8.37
CA LEU A 82 -1.64 -6.15 8.15
C LEU A 82 -1.99 -6.30 6.67
N THR A 83 -1.76 -5.22 5.90
CA THR A 83 -2.02 -5.21 4.47
C THR A 83 -1.18 -6.26 3.76
N TYR A 84 0.10 -6.37 4.12
CA TYR A 84 0.97 -7.41 3.58
C TYR A 84 0.43 -8.82 3.86
N LEU A 85 0.05 -9.11 5.10
CA LEU A 85 -0.48 -10.43 5.49
C LEU A 85 -1.76 -10.77 4.71
N ARG A 86 -2.71 -9.83 4.64
CA ARG A 86 -3.97 -10.03 3.88
C ARG A 86 -3.74 -10.28 2.39
N LEU A 87 -2.73 -9.65 1.80
CA LEU A 87 -2.39 -9.87 0.39
C LEU A 87 -1.75 -11.24 0.15
N GLU A 88 -1.05 -11.81 1.13
CA GLU A 88 -0.45 -13.14 1.04
C GLU A 88 -1.49 -14.27 1.18
N GLU A 89 -2.60 -14.06 1.86
CA GLU A 89 -3.66 -15.07 2.05
C GLU A 89 -4.33 -15.53 0.74
N GLY A 90 -4.07 -14.86 -0.38
CA GLY A 90 -4.61 -15.24 -1.69
C GLY A 90 -6.13 -15.15 -1.82
N GLY A 91 -6.82 -14.90 -0.72
CA GLY A 91 -8.28 -14.78 -0.56
C GLY A 91 -8.65 -13.43 0.00
N SER A 92 -8.06 -12.34 -0.51
CA SER A 92 -8.53 -11.01 -0.13
C SER A 92 -10.00 -10.90 -0.52
N ASP A 93 -10.89 -10.79 0.48
CA ASP A 93 -12.29 -10.45 0.27
C ASP A 93 -12.39 -9.03 -0.30
N TYR A 94 -12.08 -8.90 -1.60
CA TYR A 94 -12.27 -7.64 -2.30
C TYR A 94 -13.74 -7.36 -2.47
N VAL A 95 -14.21 -6.25 -1.91
CA VAL A 95 -15.58 -5.77 -2.10
C VAL A 95 -15.58 -4.81 -3.29
N ILE A 96 -15.73 -5.39 -4.48
CA ILE A 96 -15.73 -4.62 -5.74
C ILE A 96 -17.09 -3.94 -5.91
N ARG A 97 -17.09 -2.61 -5.98
CA ARG A 97 -18.28 -1.78 -6.17
C ARG A 97 -17.92 -0.47 -6.89
N THR A 98 -18.93 0.22 -7.40
CA THR A 98 -18.75 1.59 -7.89
C THR A 98 -18.30 2.48 -6.74
N CYS A 99 -17.22 3.22 -6.97
CA CYS A 99 -16.57 4.07 -5.99
C CYS A 99 -16.27 5.43 -6.63
N ALA A 100 -16.68 6.52 -5.96
CA ALA A 100 -16.28 7.87 -6.32
C ALA A 100 -14.81 8.07 -5.93
N VAL A 101 -13.96 8.31 -6.92
CA VAL A 101 -12.51 8.50 -6.69
C VAL A 101 -12.25 9.73 -5.85
N ASP A 102 -13.06 10.77 -5.99
CA ASP A 102 -12.98 12.00 -5.20
C ASP A 102 -13.14 11.74 -3.69
N ASP A 103 -14.05 10.85 -3.30
CA ASP A 103 -14.26 10.49 -1.89
C ASP A 103 -13.02 9.81 -1.30
N VAL A 104 -12.38 8.94 -2.08
CA VAL A 104 -11.12 8.28 -1.70
C VAL A 104 -10.01 9.29 -1.51
N VAL A 105 -9.84 10.20 -2.47
CA VAL A 105 -8.82 11.25 -2.40
C VAL A 105 -9.06 12.16 -1.19
N ARG A 106 -10.29 12.63 -0.99
CA ARG A 106 -10.65 13.49 0.15
C ARG A 106 -10.42 12.80 1.50
N ALA A 107 -10.72 11.51 1.59
CA ALA A 107 -10.46 10.74 2.81
C ALA A 107 -8.96 10.69 3.13
N ALA A 108 -8.14 10.40 2.12
CA ALA A 108 -6.69 10.37 2.26
C ALA A 108 -6.11 11.76 2.60
N VAL A 109 -6.54 12.81 1.92
CA VAL A 109 -6.11 14.20 2.22
C VAL A 109 -6.45 14.59 3.65
N ARG A 110 -7.67 14.30 4.13
CA ARG A 110 -8.06 14.59 5.52
C ARG A 110 -7.15 13.90 6.53
N ARG A 111 -6.73 12.66 6.26
CA ARG A 111 -5.81 11.92 7.15
C ARG A 111 -4.47 12.62 7.32
N PHE A 112 -3.95 13.25 6.27
CA PHE A 112 -2.64 13.91 6.25
C PHE A 112 -2.72 15.45 6.40
N ALA A 113 -3.90 16.03 6.67
CA ALA A 113 -4.07 17.47 6.73
C ALA A 113 -3.13 18.15 7.74
N GLY A 114 -2.89 17.54 8.90
CA GLY A 114 -1.93 18.04 9.89
C GLY A 114 -0.50 18.09 9.34
N GLU A 115 -0.05 17.07 8.60
CA GLU A 115 1.30 17.06 8.03
C GLU A 115 1.48 18.13 6.94
N PHE A 116 0.47 18.39 6.12
CA PHE A 116 0.48 19.47 5.14
C PHE A 116 0.70 20.84 5.84
N ILE A 117 -0.03 21.08 6.92
CA ILE A 117 0.05 22.32 7.70
C ILE A 117 1.40 22.45 8.41
N ASP A 118 1.81 21.44 9.16
CA ASP A 118 3.02 21.47 9.98
C ASP A 118 4.28 21.65 9.11
N ARG A 119 4.29 21.08 7.90
CA ARG A 119 5.41 21.18 6.96
C ARG A 119 5.25 22.31 5.95
N ARG A 120 4.17 23.09 6.01
CA ARG A 120 3.84 24.16 5.06
C ARG A 120 3.85 23.69 3.61
N ILE A 121 3.44 22.45 3.34
CA ILE A 121 3.34 21.92 1.99
C ILE A 121 2.00 22.37 1.39
N ALA A 122 2.06 23.05 0.24
CA ALA A 122 0.86 23.47 -0.46
C ALA A 122 0.17 22.25 -1.11
N LEU A 123 -1.14 22.13 -0.91
CA LEU A 123 -1.96 21.15 -1.61
C LEU A 123 -2.68 21.84 -2.78
N ASP A 124 -2.34 21.46 -4.01
CA ASP A 124 -3.06 21.85 -5.23
C ASP A 124 -3.98 20.70 -5.63
N TYR A 125 -5.24 20.77 -5.23
CA TYR A 125 -6.22 19.71 -5.43
C TYR A 125 -7.30 20.13 -6.40
N THR A 126 -7.36 19.47 -7.54
CA THR A 126 -8.47 19.58 -8.49
C THR A 126 -9.44 18.42 -8.26
N PRO A 127 -10.73 18.69 -7.90
CA PRO A 127 -11.71 17.64 -7.69
C PRO A 127 -11.78 16.65 -8.84
N VAL A 128 -11.79 15.37 -8.51
CA VAL A 128 -11.76 14.29 -9.49
C VAL A 128 -13.18 13.74 -9.65
N GLU A 129 -13.97 14.36 -10.52
CA GLU A 129 -15.33 13.89 -10.83
C GLU A 129 -15.26 12.60 -11.68
N TRP A 130 -15.04 11.49 -11.02
CA TRP A 130 -14.83 10.19 -11.67
C TRP A 130 -15.27 9.05 -10.78
N GLU A 131 -16.01 8.11 -11.37
CA GLU A 131 -16.37 6.85 -10.75
C GLU A 131 -15.59 5.69 -11.37
N THR A 132 -15.15 4.77 -10.55
CA THR A 132 -14.50 3.53 -10.98
C THR A 132 -15.08 2.33 -10.24
N VAL A 133 -14.99 1.16 -10.84
CA VAL A 133 -15.40 -0.10 -10.19
C VAL A 133 -14.18 -0.72 -9.54
N THR A 134 -14.11 -0.67 -8.21
CA THR A 134 -12.94 -1.08 -7.43
C THR A 134 -13.34 -1.39 -5.98
N ASP A 135 -12.38 -1.83 -5.19
CA ASP A 135 -12.51 -1.81 -3.73
C ASP A 135 -12.01 -0.47 -3.19
N GLY A 136 -12.94 0.37 -2.70
CA GLY A 136 -12.63 1.70 -2.19
C GLY A 136 -11.68 1.70 -0.99
N LYS A 137 -11.72 0.65 -0.15
CA LYS A 137 -10.83 0.52 1.01
C LYS A 137 -9.38 0.29 0.58
N TRP A 138 -9.17 -0.62 -0.37
CA TRP A 138 -7.85 -0.90 -0.90
C TRP A 138 -7.31 0.25 -1.74
N LEU A 139 -8.17 0.92 -2.52
CA LEU A 139 -7.79 2.12 -3.26
C LEU A 139 -7.42 3.26 -2.31
N THR A 140 -8.16 3.46 -1.20
CA THR A 140 -7.82 4.45 -0.17
C THR A 140 -6.43 4.18 0.40
N PHE A 141 -6.11 2.93 0.75
CA PHE A 141 -4.77 2.56 1.20
C PHE A 141 -3.68 2.95 0.19
N VAL A 142 -3.89 2.66 -1.09
CA VAL A 142 -2.92 3.04 -2.15
C VAL A 142 -2.73 4.56 -2.18
N VAL A 143 -3.80 5.33 -2.22
CA VAL A 143 -3.73 6.80 -2.26
C VAL A 143 -3.05 7.36 -1.00
N GLU A 144 -3.34 6.82 0.18
CA GLU A 144 -2.68 7.20 1.42
C GLU A 144 -1.17 6.93 1.40
N GLN A 145 -0.73 5.78 0.88
CA GLN A 145 0.68 5.46 0.75
C GLN A 145 1.40 6.41 -0.23
N LEU A 146 0.75 6.76 -1.33
CA LEU A 146 1.31 7.71 -2.30
C LEU A 146 1.40 9.11 -1.72
N LEU A 147 0.38 9.59 -1.00
CA LEU A 147 0.41 10.88 -0.30
C LEU A 147 1.48 10.91 0.79
N SER A 148 1.59 9.85 1.58
CA SER A 148 2.65 9.73 2.59
C SER A 148 4.04 9.85 1.97
N ASN A 149 4.27 9.20 0.82
CA ASN A 149 5.53 9.32 0.09
C ASN A 149 5.73 10.75 -0.44
N ALA A 150 4.73 11.34 -1.09
CA ALA A 150 4.79 12.70 -1.58
C ALA A 150 5.15 13.69 -0.46
N LEU A 151 4.46 13.62 0.68
CA LEU A 151 4.77 14.45 1.84
C LEU A 151 6.18 14.18 2.36
N LYS A 152 6.58 12.93 2.48
CA LYS A 152 7.88 12.54 3.01
C LYS A 152 9.05 13.14 2.22
N TYR A 153 8.97 13.11 0.90
CA TYR A 153 10.07 13.51 0.02
C TYR A 153 9.97 14.94 -0.50
N THR A 154 8.86 15.62 -0.25
CA THR A 154 8.71 17.06 -0.51
C THR A 154 9.35 17.87 0.61
N GLY A 155 10.15 18.86 0.24
CA GLY A 155 10.72 19.82 1.20
C GLY A 155 9.67 20.72 1.81
N GLN A 156 10.04 21.46 2.86
CA GLN A 156 9.23 22.53 3.42
C GLN A 156 8.92 23.58 2.33
N ASP A 157 7.72 24.15 2.38
CA ASP A 157 7.19 25.10 1.39
C ASP A 157 7.07 24.53 -0.05
N GLY A 158 7.15 23.20 -0.21
CA GLY A 158 6.90 22.52 -1.47
C GLY A 158 5.42 22.36 -1.79
N THR A 159 5.12 21.65 -2.88
CA THR A 159 3.74 21.47 -3.37
C THR A 159 3.47 20.00 -3.67
N VAL A 160 2.28 19.53 -3.27
CA VAL A 160 1.71 18.26 -3.72
C VAL A 160 0.46 18.56 -4.52
N ARG A 161 0.40 18.05 -5.75
CA ARG A 161 -0.73 18.25 -6.66
C ARG A 161 -1.46 16.94 -6.88
N ILE A 162 -2.79 16.97 -6.82
CA ILE A 162 -3.66 15.83 -7.10
C ILE A 162 -4.64 16.25 -8.19
N TYR A 163 -4.66 15.51 -9.29
CA TYR A 163 -5.48 15.83 -10.45
C TYR A 163 -5.77 14.58 -11.28
N ARG A 164 -6.74 14.68 -12.18
CA ARG A 164 -7.04 13.66 -13.19
C ARG A 164 -6.42 14.04 -14.52
N GLU A 165 -5.81 13.07 -15.21
CA GLU A 165 -5.35 13.21 -16.58
C GLU A 165 -5.77 11.99 -17.39
N GLY A 166 -6.79 12.14 -18.25
CA GLY A 166 -7.41 11.01 -18.94
C GLY A 166 -8.02 10.01 -17.96
N ASP A 167 -7.54 8.76 -18.01
CA ASP A 167 -7.93 7.68 -17.11
C ASP A 167 -6.96 7.48 -15.93
N ASP A 168 -6.07 8.44 -15.71
CA ASP A 168 -5.10 8.41 -14.63
C ASP A 168 -5.49 9.36 -13.50
N LEU A 169 -5.47 8.86 -12.26
CA LEU A 169 -5.36 9.68 -11.07
C LEU A 169 -3.88 9.98 -10.84
N CYS A 170 -3.51 11.24 -10.91
CA CYS A 170 -2.13 11.70 -10.78
C CYS A 170 -1.88 12.33 -9.41
N ILE A 171 -0.81 11.91 -8.74
CA ILE A 171 -0.28 12.53 -7.53
C ILE A 171 1.14 12.97 -7.84
N ARG A 172 1.36 14.30 -7.88
CA ARG A 172 2.64 14.90 -8.19
C ARG A 172 3.17 15.66 -6.99
N ASP A 173 4.43 15.45 -6.67
CA ASP A 173 5.16 16.24 -5.68
C ASP A 173 6.27 17.08 -6.33
N SER A 174 6.67 18.16 -5.67
CA SER A 174 7.82 18.99 -6.01
C SER A 174 9.06 18.64 -5.17
N GLY A 175 9.18 17.36 -4.81
CA GLY A 175 10.22 16.88 -3.92
C GLY A 175 11.58 16.66 -4.60
N MET A 176 12.44 15.92 -3.91
CA MET A 176 13.82 15.68 -4.38
C MET A 176 13.90 14.81 -5.64
N GLY A 177 12.80 14.15 -6.03
CA GLY A 177 12.79 13.21 -7.15
C GLY A 177 13.50 11.90 -6.83
N ILE A 178 13.54 11.03 -7.84
CA ILE A 178 14.12 9.68 -7.78
C ILE A 178 15.21 9.57 -8.86
N ALA A 179 16.35 9.03 -8.49
CA ALA A 179 17.43 8.80 -9.44
C ALA A 179 17.01 7.79 -10.53
N PRO A 180 17.43 7.97 -11.79
CA PRO A 180 17.03 7.07 -12.89
C PRO A 180 17.37 5.60 -12.63
N GLU A 181 18.47 5.33 -11.97
CA GLU A 181 18.91 3.98 -11.58
C GLU A 181 18.01 3.32 -10.53
N ASP A 182 17.31 4.12 -9.71
CA ASP A 182 16.40 3.63 -8.67
C ASP A 182 14.99 3.36 -9.22
N LEU A 183 14.55 4.09 -10.26
CA LEU A 183 13.19 4.00 -10.81
C LEU A 183 12.71 2.58 -11.14
N PRO A 184 13.52 1.70 -11.78
CA PRO A 184 13.07 0.32 -12.07
C PRO A 184 12.78 -0.51 -10.83
N ARG A 185 13.35 -0.13 -9.69
CA ARG A 185 13.35 -0.90 -8.45
C ARG A 185 12.46 -0.34 -7.35
N VAL A 186 11.83 0.83 -7.53
CA VAL A 186 11.04 1.49 -6.48
C VAL A 186 9.85 0.65 -5.98
N PHE A 187 9.43 -0.32 -6.79
CA PHE A 187 8.37 -1.26 -6.43
C PHE A 187 8.89 -2.60 -5.89
N ASP A 188 10.20 -2.79 -5.76
CA ASP A 188 10.77 -4.02 -5.20
C ASP A 188 10.58 -4.01 -3.68
N MET A 189 10.29 -5.21 -3.12
CA MET A 189 10.08 -5.35 -1.69
C MET A 189 11.33 -4.98 -0.89
N GLY A 190 11.19 -4.07 0.07
CA GLY A 190 12.29 -3.62 0.93
C GLY A 190 13.26 -2.65 0.25
N TYR A 191 12.98 -2.23 -0.99
CA TYR A 191 13.85 -1.27 -1.67
C TYR A 191 13.58 0.16 -1.20
N THR A 192 14.63 0.86 -0.79
CA THR A 192 14.52 2.23 -0.25
C THR A 192 15.28 3.29 -1.07
N GLY A 193 16.01 2.88 -2.12
CA GLY A 193 16.84 3.78 -2.94
C GLY A 193 17.93 4.49 -2.15
N GLN A 194 18.65 5.39 -2.80
CA GLN A 194 19.68 6.23 -2.13
C GLN A 194 19.03 7.16 -1.10
N ASN A 195 17.91 7.77 -1.44
CA ASN A 195 17.18 8.71 -0.57
C ASN A 195 16.63 8.05 0.69
N GLY A 196 16.16 6.80 0.60
CA GLY A 196 15.64 6.06 1.75
C GLY A 196 16.70 5.50 2.68
N ARG A 197 17.96 5.34 2.20
CA ARG A 197 19.10 4.96 3.06
C ARG A 197 19.53 6.12 3.97
N LEU A 198 19.38 7.35 3.51
CA LEU A 198 19.64 8.56 4.29
C LEU A 198 18.52 8.79 5.33
N ASP A 199 17.29 8.43 4.99
CA ASP A 199 16.17 8.47 5.92
C ASP A 199 15.88 7.05 6.45
N ARG A 200 16.39 6.74 7.66
CA ARG A 200 16.14 5.47 8.39
C ARG A 200 14.67 5.12 8.58
N ARG A 201 13.75 5.97 8.12
CA ARG A 201 12.30 5.88 8.27
C ARG A 201 11.59 5.19 7.09
N SER A 202 12.32 4.69 6.10
CA SER A 202 11.76 4.00 4.93
C SER A 202 11.77 2.50 5.11
N SER A 203 10.59 1.87 5.14
CA SER A 203 10.48 0.40 5.17
C SER A 203 10.71 -0.26 3.81
N GLY A 204 10.56 0.49 2.70
CA GLY A 204 10.60 -0.05 1.33
C GLY A 204 9.41 -0.97 1.00
N ILE A 205 8.38 -1.03 1.84
CA ILE A 205 7.24 -1.94 1.67
C ILE A 205 6.04 -1.21 1.02
N GLY A 206 5.88 0.09 1.25
CA GLY A 206 4.69 0.85 0.84
C GLY A 206 4.40 0.78 -0.66
N LEU A 207 5.35 1.13 -1.53
CA LEU A 207 5.16 1.09 -2.98
C LEU A 207 5.02 -0.34 -3.51
N TYR A 208 5.72 -1.31 -2.93
CA TYR A 208 5.53 -2.72 -3.24
C TYR A 208 4.07 -3.15 -3.01
N LEU A 209 3.49 -2.78 -1.86
CA LEU A 209 2.08 -3.06 -1.56
C LEU A 209 1.14 -2.35 -2.54
N CYS A 210 1.40 -1.08 -2.86
CA CYS A 210 0.62 -0.34 -3.85
C CYS A 210 0.57 -1.07 -5.18
N ARG A 211 1.73 -1.49 -5.71
CA ARG A 211 1.80 -2.24 -6.99
C ARG A 211 1.03 -3.56 -6.92
N ARG A 212 1.14 -4.28 -5.81
CA ARG A 212 0.48 -5.57 -5.62
C ARG A 212 -1.04 -5.40 -5.54
N ILE A 213 -1.53 -4.41 -4.78
CA ILE A 213 -2.95 -4.06 -4.68
C ILE A 213 -3.49 -3.65 -6.06
N CYS A 214 -2.81 -2.73 -6.75
CA CYS A 214 -3.21 -2.30 -8.08
C CYS A 214 -3.34 -3.49 -9.04
N ARG A 215 -2.37 -4.40 -9.05
CA ARG A 215 -2.43 -5.61 -9.89
C ARG A 215 -3.64 -6.48 -9.56
N ASN A 216 -3.95 -6.70 -8.28
CA ASN A 216 -5.08 -7.51 -7.85
C ASN A 216 -6.41 -6.86 -8.21
N LEU A 217 -6.49 -5.52 -8.17
CA LEU A 217 -7.66 -4.73 -8.58
C LEU A 217 -7.71 -4.46 -10.09
N ARG A 218 -6.77 -5.00 -10.89
CA ARG A 218 -6.62 -4.74 -12.33
C ARG A 218 -6.43 -3.25 -12.66
N HIS A 219 -5.78 -2.54 -11.77
CA HIS A 219 -5.30 -1.17 -11.96
C HIS A 219 -3.82 -1.19 -12.31
N GLU A 220 -3.34 -0.12 -12.94
CA GLU A 220 -1.91 0.07 -13.21
C GLU A 220 -1.35 1.23 -12.40
N ILE A 221 -0.13 1.08 -11.92
CA ILE A 221 0.62 2.13 -11.23
C ILE A 221 1.93 2.39 -11.96
N ARG A 222 2.21 3.65 -12.28
CA ARG A 222 3.43 4.12 -12.95
C ARG A 222 4.02 5.28 -12.20
N ILE A 223 5.35 5.42 -12.28
CA ILE A 223 6.09 6.51 -11.64
C ILE A 223 7.00 7.16 -12.68
N GLU A 224 6.90 8.48 -12.75
CA GLU A 224 7.78 9.35 -13.51
C GLU A 224 8.46 10.29 -12.53
N SER A 225 9.78 10.45 -12.62
CA SER A 225 10.50 11.31 -11.68
C SER A 225 11.74 11.90 -12.31
N VAL A 226 12.04 13.13 -11.89
CA VAL A 226 13.24 13.84 -12.28
C VAL A 226 13.93 14.34 -11.00
N PRO A 227 15.21 13.99 -10.76
CA PRO A 227 15.95 14.45 -9.60
C PRO A 227 15.93 15.98 -9.49
N GLY A 228 15.64 16.48 -8.30
CA GLY A 228 15.55 17.92 -8.01
C GLY A 228 14.29 18.63 -8.52
N VAL A 229 13.41 17.93 -9.25
CA VAL A 229 12.16 18.50 -9.78
C VAL A 229 10.93 17.92 -9.07
N GLY A 230 10.94 16.60 -8.79
CA GLY A 230 9.86 15.91 -8.11
C GLY A 230 9.45 14.61 -8.77
N THR A 231 8.36 14.02 -8.26
CA THR A 231 7.84 12.73 -8.70
C THR A 231 6.37 12.85 -9.05
N THR A 232 5.94 12.16 -10.10
CA THR A 232 4.54 11.99 -10.47
C THR A 232 4.21 10.51 -10.44
N VAL A 233 3.25 10.12 -9.60
CA VAL A 233 2.68 8.78 -9.59
C VAL A 233 1.36 8.81 -10.32
N ARG A 234 1.17 7.90 -11.28
CA ARG A 234 -0.03 7.73 -12.08
C ARG A 234 -0.70 6.42 -11.72
N LEU A 235 -1.97 6.49 -11.36
CA LEU A 235 -2.83 5.35 -11.14
C LEU A 235 -3.86 5.28 -12.26
N THR A 236 -3.69 4.35 -13.20
CA THR A 236 -4.69 4.06 -14.22
C THR A 236 -5.76 3.18 -13.60
N LEU A 237 -6.91 3.77 -13.32
CA LEU A 237 -8.05 3.08 -12.74
C LEU A 237 -8.92 2.54 -13.88
N GLY A 238 -8.48 1.44 -14.48
CA GLY A 238 -9.21 0.81 -15.58
C GLY A 238 -10.63 0.42 -15.16
N ARG A 239 -11.56 0.44 -16.10
CA ARG A 239 -12.85 -0.26 -15.93
C ARG A 239 -12.54 -1.75 -15.89
N PRO A 240 -12.78 -2.49 -14.79
CA PRO A 240 -12.72 -3.93 -14.88
C PRO A 240 -13.74 -4.35 -15.94
N ALA A 241 -13.27 -5.00 -16.99
CA ALA A 241 -14.15 -5.68 -17.91
C ALA A 241 -14.77 -6.86 -17.13
N PHE A 242 -15.82 -6.62 -16.37
CA PHE A 242 -16.70 -7.67 -15.93
C PHE A 242 -17.56 -8.01 -17.14
N VAL A 243 -17.14 -9.03 -17.86
CA VAL A 243 -18.06 -9.83 -18.66
C VAL A 243 -18.93 -10.52 -17.62
N ALA A 244 -20.19 -10.05 -17.47
CA ALA A 244 -21.22 -10.81 -16.79
C ALA A 244 -21.41 -12.09 -17.60
N GLU A 245 -21.04 -13.24 -17.04
CA GLU A 245 -21.54 -14.53 -17.45
C GLU A 245 -22.92 -14.76 -16.81
#